data_0309b4df79e34ac0df8053bebdb3a991
#
_entry.id   0309b4df79e34ac0df8053bebdb3a991
#
_cell.length_a   1.000
_cell.length_b   1.000
_cell.length_c   1.000
_cell.angle_alpha   90.00
_cell.angle_beta   90.00
_cell.angle_gamma   90.00
#
_symmetry.space_group_name_H-M   'P 1'
#
loop_
_entity.id
_entity.type
_entity.pdbx_description
1 polymer ?
#
loop_
_entity_poly.entity_id
_entity_poly.type
_entity_poly.pdbx_seq_one_letter_code
_entity_poly.pdbx_strand_id
1 'polypeptide(L)'
;HIVPPCVKEECIRQEEAACEPLSDETLLLVDDNKDMRTYIRSLLEKDYLILEAANGVEALQLIRSRKVDLIISDLLMPGMDGIELSRQVKENLSTSHIPFLMLTAVNSLEKEKISYSIGVDEYLCKPFDAEVLKVRVRNILNLRRRYKERFAVSADMGELGLQEDSRDKMFMQRAIDFMKQNYADAEYDLERFVHDMGYSKTLVNQKLQDLTGQSIGQFMKTYRLNVSRQLLVGEGLDMNISEIAYAVGFNDPKYFTKCFKRQFGMLPSALRDIKPEGANSENIPDSEA
;
A
#
# COMPACT_ATOMS: atom_id res chain seq x y z
N HIS A 1 71.19 -17.03 27.64
CA HIS A 1 70.40 -15.81 27.46
C HIS A 1 69.69 -15.90 26.12
N ILE A 2 68.46 -16.41 26.17
CA ILE A 2 67.56 -16.47 25.01
C ILE A 2 66.38 -15.57 25.36
N VAL A 3 66.26 -14.47 24.61
CA VAL A 3 65.14 -13.57 24.67
C VAL A 3 64.07 -14.13 23.71
N PRO A 4 62.80 -14.32 24.14
CA PRO A 4 61.75 -14.75 23.24
C PRO A 4 61.25 -13.58 22.34
N PRO A 5 60.78 -13.84 21.10
CA PRO A 5 60.37 -12.82 20.18
C PRO A 5 59.03 -12.23 20.58
N CYS A 6 58.94 -10.90 20.37
CA CYS A 6 57.77 -10.05 20.51
C CYS A 6 56.62 -10.57 19.61
N VAL A 7 55.51 -10.93 20.21
CA VAL A 7 54.26 -11.25 19.52
C VAL A 7 53.67 -9.92 19.07
N LYS A 8 53.60 -9.70 17.75
CA LYS A 8 52.86 -8.59 17.16
C LYS A 8 51.38 -8.82 17.42
N GLU A 9 50.77 -7.93 18.16
CA GLU A 9 49.34 -7.78 18.23
C GLU A 9 48.80 -7.39 16.84
N GLU A 10 48.31 -8.35 16.08
CA GLU A 10 47.46 -8.11 14.93
C GLU A 10 46.14 -7.51 15.45
N CYS A 11 45.99 -6.20 15.26
CA CYS A 11 44.69 -5.53 15.34
C CYS A 11 43.72 -6.21 14.37
N ILE A 12 42.89 -7.08 14.88
CA ILE A 12 41.70 -7.58 14.16
C ILE A 12 40.78 -6.38 14.05
N ARG A 13 40.86 -5.63 12.95
CA ARG A 13 39.77 -4.81 12.45
C ARG A 13 38.70 -5.79 12.00
N GLN A 14 37.77 -6.07 12.87
CA GLN A 14 36.47 -6.58 12.45
C GLN A 14 35.84 -5.47 11.61
N GLU A 15 35.95 -5.59 10.28
CA GLU A 15 34.99 -4.96 9.37
C GLU A 15 33.63 -5.50 9.77
N GLU A 16 32.82 -4.67 10.43
CA GLU A 16 31.40 -4.91 10.55
C GLU A 16 30.86 -5.00 9.12
N ALA A 17 30.71 -6.21 8.64
CA ALA A 17 29.98 -6.48 7.41
C ALA A 17 28.60 -5.86 7.60
N ALA A 18 28.31 -4.80 6.85
CA ALA A 18 27.00 -4.19 6.79
C ALA A 18 26.02 -5.31 6.41
N CYS A 19 25.26 -5.79 7.38
CA CYS A 19 24.20 -6.75 7.16
C CYS A 19 23.19 -6.06 6.27
N GLU A 20 22.97 -6.57 5.05
CA GLU A 20 21.92 -6.04 4.18
C GLU A 20 20.58 -6.15 4.92
N PRO A 21 19.74 -5.10 4.88
CA PRO A 21 18.46 -5.12 5.57
C PRO A 21 17.57 -6.25 5.03
N LEU A 22 16.77 -6.85 5.90
CA LEU A 22 15.88 -7.96 5.55
C LEU A 22 14.71 -7.54 4.64
N SER A 23 14.46 -6.24 4.48
CA SER A 23 13.39 -5.67 3.68
C SER A 23 13.90 -4.54 2.78
N ASP A 24 13.33 -4.43 1.57
CA ASP A 24 13.55 -3.32 0.64
C ASP A 24 12.77 -2.05 1.02
N GLU A 25 12.04 -2.06 2.12
CA GLU A 25 11.23 -0.94 2.59
C GLU A 25 12.12 0.15 3.18
N THR A 26 11.89 1.40 2.75
CA THR A 26 12.68 2.57 3.13
C THR A 26 11.92 3.44 4.14
N LEU A 27 12.50 3.65 5.31
CA LEU A 27 11.98 4.52 6.36
C LEU A 27 12.73 5.85 6.36
N LEU A 28 12.00 6.96 6.50
CA LEU A 28 12.57 8.28 6.67
C LEU A 28 12.42 8.73 8.12
N LEU A 29 13.55 8.90 8.82
CA LEU A 29 13.61 9.42 10.19
C LEU A 29 13.83 10.92 10.15
N VAL A 30 12.94 11.69 10.80
CA VAL A 30 13.00 13.14 10.83
C VAL A 30 12.98 13.60 12.30
N ASP A 31 14.08 14.11 12.79
CA ASP A 31 14.24 14.62 14.17
C ASP A 31 15.44 15.57 14.17
N ASP A 32 15.38 16.71 14.82
CA ASP A 32 16.51 17.66 14.91
C ASP A 32 17.62 17.13 15.83
N ASN A 33 17.26 16.25 16.78
CA ASN A 33 18.21 15.61 17.68
C ASN A 33 18.92 14.41 17.02
N LYS A 34 20.22 14.58 16.76
CA LYS A 34 21.06 13.55 16.14
C LYS A 34 21.13 12.26 16.96
N ASP A 35 21.15 12.35 18.30
CA ASP A 35 21.25 11.16 19.17
C ASP A 35 19.97 10.35 19.09
N MET A 36 18.82 11.02 19.01
CA MET A 36 17.52 10.34 18.80
C MET A 36 17.46 9.64 17.44
N ARG A 37 17.92 10.30 16.35
CA ARG A 37 18.00 9.65 15.03
C ARG A 37 18.91 8.42 15.08
N THR A 38 20.09 8.56 15.67
CA THR A 38 21.05 7.44 15.83
C THR A 38 20.42 6.28 16.62
N TYR A 39 19.72 6.58 17.71
CA TYR A 39 19.04 5.57 18.53
C TYR A 39 17.95 4.85 17.73
N ILE A 40 17.03 5.57 17.08
CA ILE A 40 15.94 4.97 16.31
C ILE A 40 16.51 4.16 15.12
N ARG A 41 17.55 4.70 14.45
CA ARG A 41 18.25 3.99 13.39
C ARG A 41 18.78 2.65 13.88
N SER A 42 19.50 2.61 15.00
CA SER A 42 20.07 1.37 15.56
C SER A 42 19.02 0.29 15.88
N LEU A 43 17.77 0.70 16.13
CA LEU A 43 16.66 -0.22 16.37
C LEU A 43 16.08 -0.82 15.07
N LEU A 44 16.16 -0.10 13.96
CA LEU A 44 15.41 -0.42 12.72
C LEU A 44 16.30 -0.79 11.53
N GLU A 45 17.59 -0.42 11.50
CA GLU A 45 18.47 -0.59 10.34
C GLU A 45 18.78 -2.05 9.97
N LYS A 46 18.53 -3.00 10.87
CA LYS A 46 18.66 -4.44 10.56
C LYS A 46 17.52 -4.94 9.68
N ASP A 47 16.34 -4.32 9.80
CA ASP A 47 15.13 -4.75 9.12
C ASP A 47 14.79 -3.88 7.90
N TYR A 48 15.20 -2.58 7.90
CA TYR A 48 14.78 -1.58 6.92
C TYR A 48 15.92 -0.71 6.42
N LEU A 49 15.76 -0.15 5.21
CA LEU A 49 16.62 0.92 4.71
C LEU A 49 16.26 2.24 5.42
N ILE A 50 17.25 2.93 5.99
CA ILE A 50 17.01 4.14 6.78
C ILE A 50 17.58 5.37 6.06
N LEU A 51 16.71 6.35 5.81
CA LEU A 51 17.07 7.72 5.44
C LEU A 51 16.91 8.63 6.66
N GLU A 52 17.74 9.63 6.78
CA GLU A 52 17.70 10.60 7.89
C GLU A 52 17.55 12.02 7.37
N ALA A 53 16.78 12.84 8.07
CA ALA A 53 16.65 14.27 7.87
C ALA A 53 16.68 14.98 9.23
N ALA A 54 17.36 16.11 9.30
CA ALA A 54 17.46 16.90 10.51
C ALA A 54 16.29 17.91 10.69
N ASN A 55 15.44 18.09 9.67
CA ASN A 55 14.30 18.98 9.68
C ASN A 55 13.31 18.66 8.57
N GLY A 56 12.12 19.27 8.62
CA GLY A 56 11.07 19.01 7.63
C GLY A 56 11.42 19.41 6.20
N VAL A 57 12.27 20.43 6.00
CA VAL A 57 12.67 20.86 4.64
C VAL A 57 13.55 19.81 3.98
N GLU A 58 14.54 19.29 4.70
CA GLU A 58 15.41 18.20 4.24
C GLU A 58 14.59 16.93 3.97
N ALA A 59 13.62 16.62 4.85
CA ALA A 59 12.71 15.50 4.67
C ALA A 59 11.93 15.60 3.35
N LEU A 60 11.37 16.76 3.02
CA LEU A 60 10.66 16.99 1.75
C LEU A 60 11.55 16.82 0.52
N GLN A 61 12.83 17.20 0.59
CA GLN A 61 13.79 17.00 -0.49
C GLN A 61 14.07 15.52 -0.72
N LEU A 62 14.25 14.76 0.37
CA LEU A 62 14.44 13.30 0.29
C LEU A 62 13.21 12.59 -0.27
N ILE A 63 12.02 12.92 0.17
CA ILE A 63 10.75 12.35 -0.33
C ILE A 63 10.56 12.59 -1.84
N ARG A 64 11.02 13.72 -2.36
CA ARG A 64 10.95 14.04 -3.80
C ARG A 64 11.96 13.24 -4.64
N SER A 65 13.09 12.85 -4.07
CA SER A 65 14.21 12.22 -4.79
C SER A 65 14.34 10.72 -4.55
N ARG A 66 13.73 10.19 -3.50
CA ARG A 66 13.83 8.81 -3.06
C ARG A 66 12.45 8.22 -2.78
N LYS A 67 12.32 6.92 -2.98
CA LYS A 67 11.13 6.20 -2.52
C LYS A 67 11.18 6.11 -1.00
N VAL A 68 10.06 6.45 -0.34
CA VAL A 68 9.86 6.36 1.11
C VAL A 68 8.58 5.58 1.37
N ASP A 69 8.66 4.55 2.21
CA ASP A 69 7.53 3.68 2.53
C ASP A 69 6.86 4.03 3.86
N LEU A 70 7.58 4.73 4.77
CA LEU A 70 7.05 5.26 6.04
C LEU A 70 7.89 6.45 6.50
N ILE A 71 7.25 7.48 7.02
CA ILE A 71 7.90 8.62 7.68
C ILE A 71 7.72 8.47 9.19
N ILE A 72 8.82 8.59 9.95
CA ILE A 72 8.83 8.67 11.41
C ILE A 72 9.40 10.05 11.75
N SER A 73 8.58 10.95 12.30
CA SER A 73 8.97 12.34 12.54
C SER A 73 8.74 12.75 13.98
N ASP A 74 9.67 13.52 14.52
CA ASP A 74 9.38 14.28 15.72
C ASP A 74 8.30 15.33 15.45
N LEU A 75 7.53 15.63 16.49
CA LEU A 75 6.51 16.68 16.44
C LEU A 75 7.16 18.07 16.44
N LEU A 76 8.11 18.29 17.37
CA LEU A 76 8.69 19.61 17.62
C LEU A 76 10.08 19.69 16.99
N MET A 77 10.18 20.40 15.88
CA MET A 77 11.44 20.66 15.18
C MET A 77 11.56 22.14 14.82
N PRO A 78 12.78 22.69 14.81
CA PRO A 78 13.00 24.07 14.36
C PRO A 78 12.61 24.30 12.90
N GLY A 79 11.96 25.42 12.62
CA GLY A 79 11.55 25.81 11.26
C GLY A 79 10.25 25.14 10.84
N MET A 80 10.32 23.96 10.24
CA MET A 80 9.15 23.16 9.86
C MET A 80 8.95 22.04 10.89
N ASP A 81 7.87 22.12 11.66
CA ASP A 81 7.49 21.09 12.62
C ASP A 81 6.92 19.84 11.95
N GLY A 82 6.73 18.77 12.73
CA GLY A 82 6.20 17.50 12.23
C GLY A 82 4.75 17.61 11.72
N ILE A 83 3.97 18.53 12.25
CA ILE A 83 2.58 18.79 11.83
C ILE A 83 2.58 19.40 10.42
N GLU A 84 3.35 20.45 10.22
CA GLU A 84 3.45 21.11 8.92
C GLU A 84 4.06 20.17 7.87
N LEU A 85 5.06 19.37 8.23
CA LEU A 85 5.61 18.33 7.37
C LEU A 85 4.53 17.31 6.97
N SER A 86 3.78 16.77 7.93
CA SER A 86 2.69 15.82 7.68
C SER A 86 1.65 16.42 6.74
N ARG A 87 1.23 17.68 7.00
CA ARG A 87 0.26 18.39 6.15
C ARG A 87 0.75 18.47 4.70
N GLN A 88 1.99 18.91 4.47
CA GLN A 88 2.55 19.02 3.12
C GLN A 88 2.67 17.68 2.41
N VAL A 89 3.03 16.61 3.14
CA VAL A 89 3.08 15.25 2.61
C VAL A 89 1.69 14.77 2.21
N LYS A 90 0.67 14.97 3.05
CA LYS A 90 -0.71 14.49 2.82
C LYS A 90 -1.48 15.34 1.81
N GLU A 91 -1.19 16.63 1.71
CA GLU A 91 -1.80 17.49 0.69
C GLU A 91 -1.26 17.27 -0.72
N ASN A 92 -0.09 16.70 -0.89
CA ASN A 92 0.47 16.41 -2.20
C ASN A 92 0.05 15.00 -2.67
N LEU A 93 -0.67 14.91 -3.80
CA LEU A 93 -1.16 13.65 -4.32
C LEU A 93 -0.05 12.61 -4.58
N SER A 94 1.16 13.02 -4.94
CA SER A 94 2.27 12.10 -5.18
C SER A 94 2.83 11.46 -3.91
N THR A 95 2.59 12.05 -2.72
CA THR A 95 3.17 11.63 -1.44
C THR A 95 2.11 11.28 -0.38
N SER A 96 0.83 11.63 -0.60
CA SER A 96 -0.27 11.42 0.37
C SER A 96 -0.41 9.96 0.81
N HIS A 97 -0.01 9.01 -0.02
CA HIS A 97 -0.02 7.59 0.29
C HIS A 97 1.02 7.17 1.34
N ILE A 98 2.06 7.99 1.61
CA ILE A 98 3.12 7.63 2.57
C ILE A 98 2.57 7.73 3.99
N PRO A 99 2.57 6.62 4.78
CA PRO A 99 2.13 6.67 6.16
C PRO A 99 3.07 7.52 7.02
N PHE A 100 2.50 8.12 8.05
CA PHE A 100 3.19 9.05 8.92
C PHE A 100 3.04 8.65 10.39
N LEU A 101 4.13 8.26 11.04
CA LEU A 101 4.22 8.00 12.46
C LEU A 101 4.82 9.22 13.17
N MET A 102 4.04 9.88 14.00
CA MET A 102 4.46 11.05 14.76
C MET A 102 5.01 10.64 16.13
N LEU A 103 6.23 11.08 16.46
CA LEU A 103 6.81 10.97 17.79
C LEU A 103 6.49 12.24 18.57
N THR A 104 5.94 12.13 19.78
CA THR A 104 5.47 13.30 20.54
C THR A 104 5.75 13.15 22.03
N ALA A 105 6.13 14.25 22.69
CA ALA A 105 6.22 14.35 24.15
C ALA A 105 4.87 14.70 24.82
N VAL A 106 3.82 14.96 24.02
CA VAL A 106 2.55 15.53 24.48
C VAL A 106 1.59 14.47 25.00
N ASN A 107 0.95 14.72 26.13
CA ASN A 107 -0.01 13.86 26.80
C ASN A 107 -1.38 13.82 26.07
N SER A 108 -2.22 12.84 26.44
CA SER A 108 -3.43 12.38 25.71
C SER A 108 -4.47 13.44 25.31
N LEU A 109 -4.61 14.55 25.99
CA LEU A 109 -5.66 15.58 25.74
C LEU A 109 -5.35 16.49 24.52
N GLU A 110 -4.08 16.73 24.20
CA GLU A 110 -3.69 17.47 23.00
C GLU A 110 -3.65 16.55 21.76
N LYS A 111 -3.48 15.23 21.96
CA LYS A 111 -3.57 14.24 20.88
C LYS A 111 -4.91 14.27 20.15
N GLU A 112 -6.02 14.40 20.89
CA GLU A 112 -7.35 14.46 20.26
C GLU A 112 -7.53 15.68 19.37
N LYS A 113 -6.99 16.84 19.75
CA LYS A 113 -7.06 18.06 18.93
C LYS A 113 -6.17 18.00 17.69
N ILE A 114 -5.01 17.36 17.80
CA ILE A 114 -4.05 17.19 16.68
C ILE A 114 -4.53 16.06 15.73
N SER A 115 -5.13 14.99 16.24
CA SER A 115 -5.62 13.84 15.49
C SER A 115 -6.64 14.19 14.41
N TYR A 116 -7.58 15.08 14.70
CA TYR A 116 -8.68 15.39 13.79
C TYR A 116 -8.32 16.34 12.65
N SER A 117 -7.14 16.98 12.68
CA SER A 117 -6.85 18.07 11.74
C SER A 117 -5.73 17.82 10.72
N ILE A 118 -4.94 16.74 10.81
CA ILE A 118 -3.61 16.76 10.15
C ILE A 118 -3.25 15.51 9.34
N GLY A 119 -4.08 14.47 9.31
CA GLY A 119 -3.81 13.28 8.47
C GLY A 119 -2.61 12.42 8.90
N VAL A 120 -2.19 12.50 10.18
CA VAL A 120 -1.20 11.59 10.76
C VAL A 120 -1.84 10.22 10.97
N ASP A 121 -1.18 9.16 10.50
CA ASP A 121 -1.74 7.82 10.56
C ASP A 121 -1.59 7.19 11.95
N GLU A 122 -0.51 7.52 12.68
CA GLU A 122 -0.24 6.98 14.01
C GLU A 122 0.64 7.92 14.85
N TYR A 123 0.51 7.79 16.19
CA TYR A 123 1.29 8.56 17.19
C TYR A 123 2.00 7.63 18.16
N LEU A 124 3.23 8.00 18.56
CA LEU A 124 3.98 7.34 19.61
C LEU A 124 4.54 8.37 20.60
N CYS A 125 4.18 8.21 21.90
CA CYS A 125 4.66 9.12 22.92
C CYS A 125 6.08 8.82 23.33
N LYS A 126 6.88 9.88 23.47
CA LYS A 126 8.20 9.86 24.13
C LYS A 126 8.00 9.99 25.66
N PRO A 127 8.72 9.23 26.51
CA PRO A 127 9.62 8.14 26.15
C PRO A 127 8.87 6.90 25.70
N PHE A 128 9.39 6.16 24.70
CA PHE A 128 8.80 4.95 24.17
C PHE A 128 9.72 3.74 24.37
N ASP A 129 9.10 2.59 24.44
CA ASP A 129 9.80 1.31 24.45
C ASP A 129 10.23 0.93 23.01
N ALA A 130 11.45 0.37 22.88
CA ALA A 130 12.01 -0.01 21.58
C ALA A 130 11.15 -1.06 20.84
N GLU A 131 10.60 -2.04 21.58
CA GLU A 131 9.77 -3.07 20.97
C GLU A 131 8.41 -2.51 20.53
N VAL A 132 7.86 -1.53 21.27
CA VAL A 132 6.62 -0.85 20.85
C VAL A 132 6.83 -0.09 19.55
N LEU A 133 7.95 0.61 19.38
CA LEU A 133 8.28 1.27 18.10
C LEU A 133 8.36 0.28 16.96
N LYS A 134 9.13 -0.82 17.12
CA LYS A 134 9.27 -1.86 16.08
C LYS A 134 7.93 -2.49 15.70
N VAL A 135 7.09 -2.80 16.70
CA VAL A 135 5.76 -3.37 16.45
C VAL A 135 4.87 -2.41 15.67
N ARG A 136 4.87 -1.12 15.99
CA ARG A 136 4.07 -0.12 15.28
C ARG A 136 4.53 0.05 13.84
N VAL A 137 5.83 0.21 13.61
CA VAL A 137 6.42 0.28 12.26
C VAL A 137 5.99 -0.93 11.42
N ARG A 138 6.19 -2.13 11.95
CA ARG A 138 5.81 -3.37 11.27
C ARG A 138 4.31 -3.46 10.99
N ASN A 139 3.45 -3.03 11.92
CA ASN A 139 2.00 -3.06 11.74
C ASN A 139 1.55 -2.10 10.63
N ILE A 140 2.08 -0.87 10.60
CA ILE A 140 1.78 0.11 9.55
C ILE A 140 2.15 -0.45 8.17
N LEU A 141 3.37 -0.98 8.01
CA LEU A 141 3.85 -1.52 6.74
C LEU A 141 3.08 -2.77 6.31
N ASN A 142 2.81 -3.69 7.24
CA ASN A 142 2.01 -4.90 6.97
C ASN A 142 0.57 -4.57 6.56
N LEU A 143 -0.04 -3.57 7.19
CA LEU A 143 -1.39 -3.14 6.82
C LEU A 143 -1.44 -2.69 5.36
N ARG A 144 -0.46 -1.87 4.94
CA ARG A 144 -0.34 -1.43 3.53
C ARG A 144 -0.10 -2.59 2.56
N ARG A 145 0.75 -3.55 2.94
CA ARG A 145 1.01 -4.75 2.12
C ARG A 145 -0.28 -5.53 1.91
N ARG A 146 -1.05 -5.75 2.98
CA ARG A 146 -2.35 -6.45 2.91
C ARG A 146 -3.36 -5.72 2.01
N TYR A 147 -3.39 -4.39 2.03
CA TYR A 147 -4.27 -3.64 1.13
C TYR A 147 -3.91 -3.85 -0.35
N LYS A 148 -2.61 -3.80 -0.69
CA LYS A 148 -2.15 -4.09 -2.05
C LYS A 148 -2.52 -5.52 -2.49
N GLU A 149 -2.33 -6.50 -1.64
CA GLU A 149 -2.66 -7.90 -1.91
C GLU A 149 -4.17 -8.11 -2.09
N ARG A 150 -4.99 -7.52 -1.23
CA ARG A 150 -6.46 -7.62 -1.32
C ARG A 150 -7.00 -6.95 -2.58
N PHE A 151 -6.50 -5.79 -2.95
CA PHE A 151 -6.93 -5.11 -4.17
C PHE A 151 -6.65 -5.95 -5.43
N ALA A 152 -5.59 -6.75 -5.43
CA ALA A 152 -5.30 -7.67 -6.52
C ALA A 152 -6.39 -8.76 -6.70
N VAL A 153 -7.11 -9.11 -5.64
CA VAL A 153 -8.13 -10.18 -5.63
C VAL A 153 -9.56 -9.65 -5.69
N SER A 154 -9.83 -8.51 -5.07
CA SER A 154 -11.16 -7.88 -4.97
C SER A 154 -11.01 -6.39 -5.26
N ALA A 155 -11.67 -5.91 -6.31
CA ALA A 155 -11.70 -4.48 -6.62
C ALA A 155 -12.70 -3.72 -5.72
N ASP A 156 -12.97 -4.22 -4.51
CA ASP A 156 -13.91 -3.62 -3.58
C ASP A 156 -13.26 -2.51 -2.76
N MET A 157 -13.82 -1.31 -2.85
CA MET A 157 -13.34 -0.10 -2.16
C MET A 157 -13.58 -0.12 -0.65
N GLY A 158 -14.58 -0.86 -0.16
CA GLY A 158 -14.96 -0.88 1.26
C GLY A 158 -13.85 -1.39 2.18
N GLU A 159 -12.84 -2.08 1.61
CA GLU A 159 -11.76 -2.71 2.35
C GLU A 159 -10.41 -1.99 2.27
N LEU A 160 -10.31 -0.86 1.52
CA LEU A 160 -9.02 -0.17 1.35
C LEU A 160 -8.50 0.51 2.63
N GLY A 161 -9.31 0.61 3.69
CA GLY A 161 -8.91 1.18 4.98
C GLY A 161 -8.33 2.59 4.89
N LEU A 162 -8.58 3.29 3.78
CA LEU A 162 -8.19 4.67 3.59
C LEU A 162 -9.11 5.56 4.42
N GLN A 163 -8.55 6.59 5.04
CA GLN A 163 -9.34 7.58 5.78
C GLN A 163 -10.40 8.19 4.85
N GLU A 164 -11.60 8.41 5.36
CA GLU A 164 -12.78 8.78 4.56
C GLU A 164 -12.58 10.01 3.68
N ASP A 165 -11.85 11.00 4.17
CA ASP A 165 -11.57 12.26 3.47
C ASP A 165 -10.18 12.32 2.84
N SER A 166 -9.47 11.18 2.73
CA SER A 166 -8.12 11.19 2.16
C SER A 166 -8.13 11.40 0.65
N ARG A 167 -7.14 12.15 0.13
CA ARG A 167 -6.92 12.32 -1.31
C ARG A 167 -6.75 11.00 -2.03
N ASP A 168 -6.22 10.01 -1.36
CA ASP A 168 -6.01 8.67 -1.88
C ASP A 168 -7.34 7.95 -2.11
N LYS A 169 -8.29 8.09 -1.16
CA LYS A 169 -9.65 7.55 -1.32
C LYS A 169 -10.38 8.23 -2.48
N MET A 170 -10.31 9.55 -2.57
CA MET A 170 -10.90 10.30 -3.69
C MET A 170 -10.30 9.89 -5.04
N PHE A 171 -8.98 9.73 -5.11
CA PHE A 171 -8.30 9.28 -6.32
C PHE A 171 -8.74 7.86 -6.72
N MET A 172 -8.76 6.92 -5.77
CA MET A 172 -9.18 5.55 -6.03
C MET A 172 -10.65 5.45 -6.38
N GLN A 173 -11.54 6.20 -5.70
CA GLN A 173 -12.95 6.26 -6.03
C GLN A 173 -13.15 6.71 -7.48
N ARG A 174 -12.49 7.81 -7.88
CA ARG A 174 -12.55 8.32 -9.25
C ARG A 174 -12.05 7.27 -10.26
N ALA A 175 -10.95 6.60 -9.97
CA ALA A 175 -10.41 5.54 -10.83
C ALA A 175 -11.39 4.37 -11.02
N ILE A 176 -12.03 3.95 -9.94
CA ILE A 176 -13.03 2.89 -9.96
C ILE A 176 -14.31 3.33 -10.67
N ASP A 177 -14.77 4.57 -10.45
CA ASP A 177 -15.96 5.10 -11.10
C ASP A 177 -15.79 5.15 -12.62
N PHE A 178 -14.63 5.58 -13.13
CA PHE A 178 -14.35 5.52 -14.56
C PHE A 178 -14.30 4.09 -15.10
N MET A 179 -13.69 3.16 -14.35
CA MET A 179 -13.71 1.76 -14.76
C MET A 179 -15.12 1.17 -14.72
N LYS A 180 -15.94 1.51 -13.72
CA LYS A 180 -17.34 1.06 -13.63
C LYS A 180 -18.19 1.51 -14.80
N GLN A 181 -17.94 2.71 -15.31
CA GLN A 181 -18.66 3.26 -16.46
C GLN A 181 -18.19 2.68 -17.81
N ASN A 182 -16.91 2.27 -17.91
CA ASN A 182 -16.27 1.98 -19.19
C ASN A 182 -15.65 0.58 -19.30
N TYR A 183 -15.78 -0.31 -18.30
CA TYR A 183 -15.13 -1.63 -18.33
C TYR A 183 -15.55 -2.49 -19.53
N ALA A 184 -16.80 -2.35 -19.98
CA ALA A 184 -17.36 -3.11 -21.10
C ALA A 184 -16.87 -2.62 -22.46
N ASP A 185 -16.42 -1.36 -22.57
CA ASP A 185 -15.87 -0.81 -23.79
C ASP A 185 -14.44 -1.34 -24.04
N ALA A 186 -14.28 -2.16 -25.06
CA ALA A 186 -12.99 -2.72 -25.45
C ALA A 186 -12.00 -1.67 -25.98
N GLU A 187 -12.51 -0.54 -26.49
CA GLU A 187 -11.72 0.59 -26.98
C GLU A 187 -11.33 1.58 -25.84
N TYR A 188 -11.88 1.37 -24.62
CA TYR A 188 -11.46 2.15 -23.47
C TYR A 188 -10.08 1.69 -23.00
N ASP A 189 -9.08 2.37 -23.52
CA ASP A 189 -7.67 2.07 -23.34
C ASP A 189 -7.03 2.91 -22.21
N LEU A 190 -5.73 2.73 -22.02
CA LEU A 190 -4.94 3.43 -21.01
C LEU A 190 -4.93 4.95 -21.25
N GLU A 191 -4.92 5.42 -22.49
CA GLU A 191 -4.83 6.86 -22.80
C GLU A 191 -6.13 7.56 -22.47
N ARG A 192 -7.28 6.97 -22.81
CA ARG A 192 -8.60 7.46 -22.41
C ARG A 192 -8.76 7.47 -20.89
N PHE A 193 -8.36 6.39 -20.21
CA PHE A 193 -8.40 6.35 -18.77
C PHE A 193 -7.56 7.46 -18.11
N VAL A 194 -6.33 7.69 -18.56
CA VAL A 194 -5.47 8.77 -18.08
C VAL A 194 -6.07 10.14 -18.35
N HIS A 195 -6.64 10.35 -19.54
CA HIS A 195 -7.34 11.59 -19.89
C HIS A 195 -8.49 11.88 -18.92
N ASP A 196 -9.34 10.88 -18.66
CA ASP A 196 -10.50 11.04 -17.77
C ASP A 196 -10.09 11.26 -16.31
N MET A 197 -8.99 10.65 -15.87
CA MET A 197 -8.41 10.90 -14.55
C MET A 197 -7.96 12.36 -14.38
N GLY A 198 -7.63 13.08 -15.47
CA GLY A 198 -7.25 14.49 -15.44
C GLY A 198 -5.87 14.75 -14.85
N TYR A 199 -4.99 13.74 -14.80
CA TYR A 199 -3.61 13.83 -14.33
C TYR A 199 -2.63 13.34 -15.39
N SER A 200 -1.33 13.60 -15.19
CA SER A 200 -0.30 13.03 -16.08
C SER A 200 -0.25 11.50 -15.95
N LYS A 201 0.07 10.83 -17.06
CA LYS A 201 0.24 9.35 -17.11
C LYS A 201 1.21 8.85 -16.05
N THR A 202 2.31 9.57 -15.82
CA THR A 202 3.32 9.22 -14.81
C THR A 202 2.71 9.25 -13.41
N LEU A 203 1.98 10.33 -13.06
CA LEU A 203 1.35 10.46 -11.74
C LEU A 203 0.28 9.40 -11.51
N VAL A 204 -0.59 9.14 -12.50
CA VAL A 204 -1.62 8.10 -12.39
C VAL A 204 -0.99 6.72 -12.19
N ASN A 205 0.03 6.40 -12.99
CA ASN A 205 0.71 5.11 -12.89
C ASN A 205 1.42 4.93 -11.54
N GLN A 206 2.15 5.94 -11.10
CA GLN A 206 2.83 5.91 -9.81
C GLN A 206 1.83 5.75 -8.66
N LYS A 207 0.76 6.55 -8.67
CA LYS A 207 -0.25 6.51 -7.61
C LYS A 207 -0.97 5.17 -7.53
N LEU A 208 -1.36 4.58 -8.66
CA LEU A 208 -1.92 3.23 -8.69
C LEU A 208 -0.92 2.18 -8.19
N GLN A 209 0.36 2.30 -8.59
CA GLN A 209 1.41 1.41 -8.11
C GLN A 209 1.59 1.50 -6.60
N ASP A 210 1.55 2.71 -6.04
CA ASP A 210 1.73 2.94 -4.61
C ASP A 210 0.53 2.44 -3.78
N LEU A 211 -0.69 2.61 -4.28
CA LEU A 211 -1.92 2.22 -3.58
C LEU A 211 -2.30 0.75 -3.79
N THR A 212 -2.13 0.23 -5.01
CA THR A 212 -2.63 -1.11 -5.39
C THR A 212 -1.54 -2.11 -5.78
N GLY A 213 -0.29 -1.66 -5.92
CA GLY A 213 0.80 -2.47 -6.45
C GLY A 213 0.72 -2.72 -7.97
N GLN A 214 -0.18 -2.04 -8.69
CA GLN A 214 -0.48 -2.31 -10.10
C GLN A 214 -0.18 -1.12 -11.00
N SER A 215 0.33 -1.39 -12.21
CA SER A 215 0.35 -0.39 -13.28
C SER A 215 -1.08 -0.08 -13.76
N ILE A 216 -1.27 1.03 -14.50
CA ILE A 216 -2.58 1.41 -15.06
C ILE A 216 -3.21 0.25 -15.83
N GLY A 217 -2.47 -0.34 -16.79
CA GLY A 217 -2.99 -1.45 -17.59
C GLY A 217 -3.31 -2.71 -16.78
N GLN A 218 -2.56 -2.96 -15.71
CA GLN A 218 -2.85 -4.05 -14.79
C GLN A 218 -4.12 -3.78 -13.97
N PHE A 219 -4.28 -2.56 -13.46
CA PHE A 219 -5.46 -2.12 -12.73
C PHE A 219 -6.74 -2.27 -13.56
N MET A 220 -6.74 -1.74 -14.79
CA MET A 220 -7.89 -1.86 -15.71
C MET A 220 -8.24 -3.33 -16.01
N LYS A 221 -7.21 -4.15 -16.24
CA LYS A 221 -7.39 -5.58 -16.48
C LYS A 221 -7.94 -6.31 -15.26
N THR A 222 -7.39 -6.04 -14.09
CA THR A 222 -7.84 -6.64 -12.81
C THR A 222 -9.30 -6.28 -12.56
N TYR A 223 -9.71 -5.04 -12.81
CA TYR A 223 -11.10 -4.62 -12.68
C TYR A 223 -12.03 -5.43 -13.59
N ARG A 224 -11.73 -5.52 -14.89
CA ARG A 224 -12.49 -6.30 -15.87
C ARG A 224 -12.60 -7.79 -15.47
N LEU A 225 -11.50 -8.38 -14.99
CA LEU A 225 -11.48 -9.76 -14.51
C LEU A 225 -12.34 -9.98 -13.26
N ASN A 226 -12.34 -9.02 -12.33
CA ASN A 226 -13.20 -9.11 -11.15
C ASN A 226 -14.69 -9.01 -11.51
N VAL A 227 -15.07 -8.14 -12.44
CA VAL A 227 -16.44 -8.08 -12.97
C VAL A 227 -16.79 -9.41 -13.65
N SER A 228 -15.90 -9.97 -14.47
CA SER A 228 -16.16 -11.28 -15.12
C SER A 228 -16.35 -12.41 -14.10
N ARG A 229 -15.64 -12.38 -12.97
CA ARG A 229 -15.81 -13.34 -11.89
C ARG A 229 -17.19 -13.23 -11.25
N GLN A 230 -17.71 -12.01 -11.05
CA GLN A 230 -19.06 -11.80 -10.54
C GLN A 230 -20.13 -12.33 -11.52
N LEU A 231 -19.96 -12.06 -12.82
CA LEU A 231 -20.85 -12.57 -13.86
C LEU A 231 -20.85 -14.11 -13.92
N LEU A 232 -19.67 -14.75 -13.77
CA LEU A 232 -19.55 -16.21 -13.80
C LEU A 232 -20.29 -16.93 -12.66
N VAL A 233 -20.43 -16.27 -11.50
CA VAL A 233 -21.05 -16.84 -10.29
C VAL A 233 -22.50 -16.37 -10.12
N GLY A 234 -22.90 -15.28 -10.76
CA GLY A 234 -24.18 -14.59 -10.58
C GLY A 234 -25.00 -14.46 -11.87
N GLU A 235 -25.24 -13.22 -12.29
CA GLU A 235 -26.18 -12.88 -13.38
C GLU A 235 -25.78 -13.39 -14.76
N GLY A 236 -24.54 -13.79 -14.99
CA GLY A 236 -24.02 -14.25 -16.27
C GLY A 236 -24.06 -15.76 -16.49
N LEU A 237 -24.87 -16.51 -15.74
CA LEU A 237 -24.94 -17.96 -15.84
C LEU A 237 -25.41 -18.46 -17.23
N ASP A 238 -26.24 -17.69 -17.93
CA ASP A 238 -26.73 -18.01 -19.26
C ASP A 238 -25.74 -17.65 -20.38
N MET A 239 -24.71 -16.87 -20.10
CA MET A 239 -23.70 -16.44 -21.08
C MET A 239 -22.59 -17.48 -21.21
N ASN A 240 -22.10 -17.74 -22.42
CA ASN A 240 -20.90 -18.56 -22.59
C ASN A 240 -19.63 -17.76 -22.21
N ILE A 241 -18.49 -18.46 -22.04
CA ILE A 241 -17.22 -17.83 -21.60
C ILE A 241 -16.74 -16.74 -22.55
N SER A 242 -16.98 -16.90 -23.85
CA SER A 242 -16.59 -15.90 -24.87
C SER A 242 -17.48 -14.67 -24.79
N GLU A 243 -18.76 -14.83 -24.55
CA GLU A 243 -19.71 -13.73 -24.35
C GLU A 243 -19.36 -12.93 -23.10
N ILE A 244 -19.01 -13.59 -21.99
CA ILE A 244 -18.53 -12.91 -20.79
C ILE A 244 -17.22 -12.13 -21.08
N ALA A 245 -16.29 -12.73 -21.84
CA ALA A 245 -15.05 -12.04 -22.19
C ALA A 245 -15.35 -10.72 -22.95
N TYR A 246 -16.25 -10.76 -23.93
CA TYR A 246 -16.66 -9.57 -24.67
C TYR A 246 -17.44 -8.58 -23.80
N ALA A 247 -18.34 -9.05 -22.97
CA ALA A 247 -19.14 -8.21 -22.06
C ALA A 247 -18.29 -7.42 -21.07
N VAL A 248 -17.10 -7.92 -20.73
CA VAL A 248 -16.16 -7.20 -19.84
C VAL A 248 -15.03 -6.50 -20.60
N GLY A 249 -15.18 -6.29 -21.92
CA GLY A 249 -14.26 -5.48 -22.73
C GLY A 249 -12.95 -6.17 -23.12
N PHE A 250 -12.93 -7.51 -23.20
CA PHE A 250 -11.82 -8.24 -23.83
C PHE A 250 -12.15 -8.53 -25.31
N ASN A 251 -11.23 -8.20 -26.21
CA ASN A 251 -11.39 -8.49 -27.65
C ASN A 251 -11.03 -9.93 -28.04
N ASP A 252 -10.32 -10.66 -27.17
CA ASP A 252 -9.90 -12.04 -27.41
C ASP A 252 -10.23 -12.94 -26.20
N PRO A 253 -11.21 -13.87 -26.36
CA PRO A 253 -11.58 -14.82 -25.30
C PRO A 253 -10.45 -15.77 -24.87
N LYS A 254 -9.49 -16.08 -25.75
CA LYS A 254 -8.33 -16.91 -25.40
C LYS A 254 -7.39 -16.14 -24.49
N TYR A 255 -7.15 -14.87 -24.80
CA TYR A 255 -6.36 -13.98 -23.94
C TYR A 255 -7.04 -13.74 -22.59
N PHE A 256 -8.36 -13.53 -22.60
CA PHE A 256 -9.17 -13.46 -21.38
C PHE A 256 -8.98 -14.69 -20.50
N THR A 257 -9.17 -15.90 -21.04
CA THR A 257 -9.03 -17.15 -20.29
C THR A 257 -7.63 -17.30 -19.66
N LYS A 258 -6.58 -16.93 -20.41
CA LYS A 258 -5.19 -16.91 -19.89
C LYS A 258 -5.01 -15.93 -18.75
N CYS A 259 -5.55 -14.72 -18.89
CA CYS A 259 -5.47 -13.68 -17.84
C CYS A 259 -6.26 -14.10 -16.59
N PHE A 260 -7.45 -14.65 -16.78
CA PHE A 260 -8.31 -15.13 -15.69
C PHE A 260 -7.64 -16.25 -14.89
N LYS A 261 -7.09 -17.26 -15.60
CA LYS A 261 -6.36 -18.36 -14.92
C LYS A 261 -5.15 -17.84 -14.15
N ARG A 262 -4.42 -16.87 -14.69
CA ARG A 262 -3.26 -16.25 -14.00
C ARG A 262 -3.69 -15.48 -12.74
N GLN A 263 -4.84 -14.80 -12.80
CA GLN A 263 -5.35 -13.96 -11.70
C GLN A 263 -5.95 -14.81 -10.57
N PHE A 264 -6.76 -15.81 -10.92
CA PHE A 264 -7.56 -16.57 -9.95
C PHE A 264 -7.09 -18.01 -9.73
N GLY A 265 -6.03 -18.45 -10.41
CA GLY A 265 -5.48 -19.81 -10.29
C GLY A 265 -6.30 -20.92 -10.98
N MET A 266 -7.50 -20.59 -11.51
CA MET A 266 -8.41 -21.55 -12.13
C MET A 266 -8.98 -21.03 -13.45
N LEU A 267 -9.53 -21.94 -14.28
CA LEU A 267 -10.21 -21.55 -15.52
C LEU A 267 -11.58 -20.92 -15.23
N PRO A 268 -12.08 -20.01 -16.11
CA PRO A 268 -13.43 -19.45 -15.98
C PRO A 268 -14.53 -20.52 -15.95
N SER A 269 -14.40 -21.58 -16.76
CA SER A 269 -15.33 -22.71 -16.75
C SER A 269 -15.36 -23.46 -15.42
N ALA A 270 -14.19 -23.71 -14.83
CA ALA A 270 -14.09 -24.39 -13.56
C ALA A 270 -14.74 -23.58 -12.40
N LEU A 271 -14.66 -22.25 -12.46
CA LEU A 271 -15.33 -21.39 -11.47
C LEU A 271 -16.87 -21.48 -11.60
N ARG A 272 -17.39 -21.52 -12.83
CA ARG A 272 -18.83 -21.67 -13.11
C ARG A 272 -19.39 -22.99 -12.60
N ASP A 273 -18.60 -24.08 -12.71
CA ASP A 273 -19.02 -25.43 -12.30
C ASP A 273 -19.07 -25.60 -10.77
N ILE A 274 -18.47 -24.66 -10.01
CA ILE A 274 -18.60 -24.60 -8.55
C ILE A 274 -19.97 -24.01 -8.22
N LYS A 275 -21.01 -24.90 -8.10
CA LYS A 275 -22.32 -24.49 -7.60
C LYS A 275 -22.17 -23.95 -6.19
N PRO A 276 -22.83 -22.81 -5.82
CA PRO A 276 -22.96 -22.45 -4.43
C PRO A 276 -23.70 -23.57 -3.69
N GLU A 277 -23.06 -24.22 -2.72
CA GLU A 277 -23.73 -25.08 -1.75
C GLU A 277 -24.74 -24.22 -0.98
N GLY A 278 -26.03 -24.31 -1.30
CA GLY A 278 -27.05 -23.57 -0.56
C GLY A 278 -28.39 -23.34 -1.25
N ALA A 279 -28.70 -24.01 -2.37
CA ALA A 279 -30.07 -24.01 -2.91
C ALA A 279 -30.68 -25.45 -2.89
N ASN A 280 -30.69 -26.05 -1.74
CA ASN A 280 -31.60 -27.17 -1.51
C ASN A 280 -32.97 -26.56 -1.25
N SER A 281 -33.85 -26.62 -2.27
CA SER A 281 -35.28 -26.54 -2.12
C SER A 281 -35.71 -27.52 -1.02
N GLU A 282 -36.11 -27.02 0.12
CA GLU A 282 -36.89 -27.75 1.10
C GLU A 282 -38.16 -28.25 0.40
N ASN A 283 -38.17 -29.51 0.09
CA ASN A 283 -39.41 -30.27 -0.11
C ASN A 283 -40.17 -30.24 1.20
N ILE A 284 -41.15 -29.39 1.26
CA ILE A 284 -42.24 -29.47 2.25
C ILE A 284 -43.09 -30.65 1.79
N PRO A 285 -43.20 -31.74 2.54
CA PRO A 285 -44.24 -32.77 2.25
C PRO A 285 -45.59 -32.22 2.68
N ASP A 286 -46.48 -32.08 1.71
CA ASP A 286 -47.91 -31.99 1.97
C ASP A 286 -48.35 -33.17 2.85
N SER A 287 -48.71 -32.94 4.07
CA SER A 287 -49.48 -33.86 4.89
C SER A 287 -50.91 -33.41 4.92
N GLU A 288 -51.71 -34.05 4.07
CA GLU A 288 -53.15 -34.21 4.29
C GLU A 288 -53.39 -35.00 5.59
N ALA A 289 -54.19 -34.49 6.48
CA ALA A 289 -55.28 -35.12 7.20
C ALA A 289 -55.86 -34.17 8.28
#